data_96c989fe678b218cd384e03d6b0b816a
#
_entry.id   96c989fe678b218cd384e03d6b0b816a
#
_cell.length_a   1.000
_cell.length_b   1.000
_cell.length_c   1.000
_cell.angle_alpha   90.00
_cell.angle_beta   90.00
_cell.angle_gamma   90.00
#
_symmetry.space_group_name_H-M   'P 1'
#
loop_
_entity.id
_entity.type
_entity.pdbx_description
1 polymer ?
#
loop_
_entity_poly.entity_id
_entity_poly.type
_entity_poly.pdbx_seq_one_letter_code
_entity_poly.pdbx_strand_id
1 'polypeptide(L)'
;EMQRSLVGSEMCIRDRPIARRLLARCREEGAVFVVDDRVELVKAIEADGVHLGRGDMPVAEARRVLGEGFIIGGTANTIDDIRRLHRESADYIGCGPFRYTETKANLAPLLGIEGYRAIVAQMYQEGISLPLCAIGGIQREDVPELLATGVNAIAVSGAVLKAPSPRQAMADLINMA
;
A
#
# COMPACT_ATOMS: atom_id res chain seq x y z
N GLU A 1 11.84 15.04 18.52
CA GLU A 1 12.80 14.55 17.46
C GLU A 1 13.69 13.41 17.97
N MET A 2 14.30 13.57 19.13
CA MET A 2 15.19 12.55 19.73
C MET A 2 14.45 11.25 20.11
N GLN A 3 13.20 11.35 20.59
CA GLN A 3 12.37 10.18 20.92
C GLN A 3 11.96 9.38 19.67
N ARG A 4 11.69 10.03 18.53
CA ARG A 4 11.38 9.37 17.25
C ARG A 4 12.58 8.59 16.71
N SER A 5 13.79 9.11 16.83
CA SER A 5 15.01 8.47 16.36
C SER A 5 15.34 7.20 17.17
N LEU A 6 15.22 7.26 18.51
CA LEU A 6 15.49 6.13 19.40
C LEU A 6 14.46 5.00 19.27
N VAL A 7 13.18 5.34 19.20
CA VAL A 7 12.10 4.38 18.97
C VAL A 7 12.24 3.73 17.59
N GLY A 8 12.66 4.49 16.57
CA GLY A 8 12.95 3.97 15.24
C GLY A 8 14.05 2.90 15.22
N SER A 9 15.15 3.12 15.92
CA SER A 9 16.29 2.18 15.93
C SER A 9 15.99 0.88 16.69
N GLU A 10 15.33 0.94 17.84
CA GLU A 10 14.93 -0.26 18.61
C GLU A 10 13.86 -1.07 17.90
N MET A 11 12.89 -0.42 17.29
CA MET A 11 11.88 -1.09 16.46
C MET A 11 12.51 -1.78 15.25
N CYS A 12 13.50 -1.16 14.58
CA CYS A 12 14.25 -1.81 13.50
C CYS A 12 14.93 -3.10 13.93
N ILE A 13 15.51 -3.14 15.12
CA ILE A 13 16.19 -4.34 15.64
C ILE A 13 15.18 -5.46 15.92
N ARG A 14 14.01 -5.14 16.48
CA ARG A 14 12.95 -6.12 16.78
C ARG A 14 12.24 -6.62 15.52
N ASP A 15 11.98 -5.74 14.58
CA ASP A 15 11.20 -6.05 13.38
C ASP A 15 12.00 -6.82 12.32
N ARG A 16 13.33 -6.64 12.30
CA ARG A 16 14.20 -7.29 11.30
C ARG A 16 14.10 -8.81 11.27
N PRO A 17 14.12 -9.55 12.39
CA PRO A 17 13.94 -11.00 12.37
C PRO A 17 12.57 -11.43 11.88
N ILE A 18 11.52 -10.69 12.25
CA ILE A 18 10.14 -10.96 11.80
C ILE A 18 10.04 -10.71 10.29
N ALA A 19 10.52 -9.57 9.83
CA ALA A 19 10.51 -9.20 8.42
C ALA A 19 11.27 -10.20 7.54
N ARG A 20 12.44 -10.69 7.99
CA ARG A 20 13.20 -11.74 7.29
C ARG A 20 12.44 -13.06 7.18
N ARG A 21 11.73 -13.47 8.23
CA ARG A 21 10.90 -14.68 8.22
C ARG A 21 9.73 -14.52 7.25
N LEU A 22 9.08 -13.37 7.23
CA LEU A 22 7.98 -13.07 6.29
C LEU A 22 8.50 -13.03 4.85
N LEU A 23 9.63 -12.36 4.59
CA LEU A 23 10.25 -12.33 3.27
C LEU A 23 10.59 -13.74 2.77
N ALA A 24 11.19 -14.60 3.62
CA ALA A 24 11.48 -15.97 3.25
C ALA A 24 10.19 -16.71 2.86
N ARG A 25 9.11 -16.54 3.62
CA ARG A 25 7.83 -17.16 3.33
C ARG A 25 7.19 -16.62 2.04
N CYS A 26 7.25 -15.32 1.82
CA CYS A 26 6.77 -14.73 0.57
C CYS A 26 7.52 -15.28 -0.65
N ARG A 27 8.84 -15.42 -0.56
CA ARG A 27 9.67 -16.02 -1.63
C ARG A 27 9.30 -17.48 -1.92
N GLU A 28 9.04 -18.28 -0.89
CA GLU A 28 8.59 -19.67 -1.03
C GLU A 28 7.25 -19.76 -1.77
N GLU A 29 6.35 -18.81 -1.54
CA GLU A 29 5.01 -18.79 -2.15
C GLU A 29 4.95 -17.94 -3.44
N GLY A 30 6.06 -17.37 -3.90
CA GLY A 30 6.10 -16.49 -5.07
C GLY A 30 5.37 -15.16 -4.89
N ALA A 31 5.21 -14.70 -3.64
CA ALA A 31 4.56 -13.44 -3.30
C ALA A 31 5.56 -12.30 -3.14
N VAL A 32 5.19 -11.10 -3.58
CA VAL A 32 5.96 -9.87 -3.38
C VAL A 32 5.83 -9.40 -1.94
N PHE A 33 6.95 -9.07 -1.30
CA PHE A 33 7.00 -8.58 0.08
C PHE A 33 7.34 -7.09 0.12
N VAL A 34 6.33 -6.25 0.37
CA VAL A 34 6.46 -4.80 0.53
C VAL A 34 6.38 -4.45 2.01
N VAL A 35 7.32 -3.63 2.49
CA VAL A 35 7.39 -3.16 3.89
C VAL A 35 6.78 -1.75 3.98
N ASP A 36 5.95 -1.50 4.99
CA ASP A 36 5.42 -0.15 5.23
C ASP A 36 6.48 0.75 5.88
N ASP A 37 6.58 2.01 5.43
CA ASP A 37 7.27 3.17 6.02
C ASP A 37 8.80 3.07 6.14
N ARG A 38 9.39 1.88 6.10
CA ARG A 38 10.74 1.59 6.59
C ARG A 38 11.76 1.33 5.47
N VAL A 39 12.19 2.38 4.77
CA VAL A 39 13.18 2.31 3.67
C VAL A 39 14.48 1.59 4.08
N GLU A 40 15.02 1.93 5.27
CA GLU A 40 16.26 1.32 5.77
C GLU A 40 16.11 -0.18 6.06
N LEU A 41 14.92 -0.61 6.51
CA LEU A 41 14.64 -2.04 6.73
C LEU A 41 14.61 -2.78 5.39
N VAL A 42 13.93 -2.23 4.38
CA VAL A 42 13.88 -2.80 3.02
C VAL A 42 15.28 -3.06 2.50
N LYS A 43 16.16 -2.04 2.57
CA LYS A 43 17.55 -2.15 2.15
C LYS A 43 18.33 -3.21 2.94
N ALA A 44 18.12 -3.27 4.27
CA ALA A 44 18.88 -4.15 5.17
C ALA A 44 18.49 -5.64 5.05
N ILE A 45 17.30 -5.96 4.56
CA ILE A 45 16.83 -7.35 4.39
C ILE A 45 16.65 -7.72 2.91
N GLU A 46 16.84 -6.78 1.99
CA GLU A 46 16.60 -6.93 0.56
C GLU A 46 15.17 -7.39 0.27
N ALA A 47 14.18 -6.71 0.91
CA ALA A 47 12.77 -6.89 0.58
C ALA A 47 12.47 -6.38 -0.83
N ASP A 48 11.33 -6.75 -1.40
CA ASP A 48 11.00 -6.39 -2.77
C ASP A 48 10.65 -4.90 -2.93
N GLY A 49 10.17 -4.25 -1.86
CA GLY A 49 9.81 -2.84 -1.92
C GLY A 49 9.36 -2.22 -0.61
N VAL A 50 8.97 -0.95 -0.70
CA VAL A 50 8.43 -0.14 0.39
C VAL A 50 7.13 0.54 -0.02
N HIS A 51 6.19 0.67 0.91
CA HIS A 51 5.02 1.54 0.78
C HIS A 51 5.14 2.73 1.75
N LEU A 52 4.99 3.94 1.22
CA LEU A 52 5.23 5.17 1.96
C LEU A 52 3.93 5.97 2.14
N GLY A 53 3.64 6.30 3.37
CA GLY A 53 2.56 7.20 3.74
C GLY A 53 2.92 8.67 3.51
N ARG A 54 1.94 9.55 3.70
CA ARG A 54 2.11 11.00 3.48
C ARG A 54 3.14 11.64 4.42
N GLY A 55 3.34 11.07 5.61
CA GLY A 55 4.26 11.58 6.65
C GLY A 55 5.63 10.92 6.65
N ASP A 56 5.86 9.97 5.75
CA ASP A 56 7.10 9.20 5.66
C ASP A 56 8.11 9.87 4.71
N MET A 57 9.20 9.15 4.42
CA MET A 57 10.19 9.60 3.45
C MET A 57 9.53 9.86 2.08
N PRO A 58 9.80 10.99 1.40
CA PRO A 58 9.30 11.21 0.05
C PRO A 58 9.73 10.10 -0.92
N VAL A 59 8.84 9.70 -1.84
CA VAL A 59 9.11 8.64 -2.82
C VAL A 59 10.38 8.90 -3.63
N ALA A 60 10.59 10.14 -4.08
CA ALA A 60 11.82 10.51 -4.81
C ALA A 60 13.10 10.35 -3.97
N GLU A 61 13.03 10.52 -2.66
CA GLU A 61 14.15 10.29 -1.75
C GLU A 61 14.38 8.80 -1.53
N ALA A 62 13.31 8.04 -1.29
CA ALA A 62 13.38 6.58 -1.18
C ALA A 62 13.96 5.94 -2.45
N ARG A 63 13.60 6.43 -3.64
CA ARG A 63 14.17 5.99 -4.92
C ARG A 63 15.69 6.22 -4.97
N ARG A 64 16.18 7.38 -4.49
CA ARG A 64 17.62 7.64 -4.42
C ARG A 64 18.37 6.72 -3.46
N VAL A 65 17.73 6.33 -2.35
CA VAL A 65 18.33 5.44 -1.32
C VAL A 65 18.33 3.98 -1.77
N LEU A 66 17.23 3.51 -2.37
CA LEU A 66 17.03 2.11 -2.74
C LEU A 66 17.52 1.80 -4.16
N GLY A 67 17.39 2.73 -5.10
CA GLY A 67 17.66 2.50 -6.53
C GLY A 67 16.45 1.97 -7.29
N GLU A 68 16.64 1.67 -8.59
CA GLU A 68 15.58 1.30 -9.53
C GLU A 68 15.07 -0.15 -9.36
N GLY A 69 15.81 -1.00 -8.66
CA GLY A 69 15.45 -2.41 -8.49
C GLY A 69 14.38 -2.68 -7.43
N PHE A 70 13.90 -1.66 -6.72
CA PHE A 70 12.92 -1.80 -5.64
C PHE A 70 11.57 -1.19 -6.02
N ILE A 71 10.50 -1.85 -5.61
CA ILE A 71 9.14 -1.34 -5.76
C ILE A 71 8.89 -0.26 -4.70
N ILE A 72 8.46 0.92 -5.11
CA ILE A 72 8.12 2.02 -4.19
C ILE A 72 6.68 2.46 -4.43
N GLY A 73 5.81 2.13 -3.49
CA GLY A 73 4.43 2.59 -3.48
C GLY A 73 4.24 3.85 -2.64
N GLY A 74 3.21 4.62 -2.94
CA GLY A 74 2.85 5.79 -2.15
C GLY A 74 1.37 5.90 -1.85
N THR A 75 1.03 6.45 -0.68
CA THR A 75 -0.35 6.71 -0.28
C THR A 75 -0.90 7.97 -0.92
N ALA A 76 -2.09 7.86 -1.52
CA ALA A 76 -2.89 8.98 -2.02
C ALA A 76 -4.31 8.98 -1.45
N ASN A 77 -4.89 10.18 -1.30
CA ASN A 77 -6.30 10.38 -0.97
C ASN A 77 -6.98 11.29 -1.99
N THR A 78 -6.21 12.02 -2.78
CA THR A 78 -6.66 13.00 -3.76
C THR A 78 -5.89 12.84 -5.06
N ILE A 79 -6.43 13.41 -6.14
CA ILE A 79 -5.72 13.46 -7.42
C ILE A 79 -4.41 14.26 -7.33
N ASP A 80 -4.32 15.26 -6.47
CA ASP A 80 -3.08 16.03 -6.28
C ASP A 80 -1.98 15.17 -5.63
N ASP A 81 -2.34 14.27 -4.71
CA ASP A 81 -1.39 13.27 -4.20
C ASP A 81 -0.90 12.36 -5.33
N ILE A 82 -1.80 11.91 -6.19
CA ILE A 82 -1.47 11.05 -7.35
C ILE A 82 -0.53 11.76 -8.31
N ARG A 83 -0.81 13.01 -8.64
CA ARG A 83 0.07 13.85 -9.48
C ARG A 83 1.47 14.00 -8.88
N ARG A 84 1.54 14.18 -7.55
CA ARG A 84 2.81 14.26 -6.84
C ARG A 84 3.57 12.93 -6.92
N LEU A 85 2.93 11.82 -6.58
CA LEU A 85 3.52 10.48 -6.64
C LEU A 85 3.99 10.10 -8.05
N HIS A 86 3.23 10.49 -9.08
CA HIS A 86 3.61 10.30 -10.47
C HIS A 86 4.91 11.06 -10.81
N ARG A 87 5.01 12.34 -10.40
CA ARG A 87 6.25 13.12 -10.61
C ARG A 87 7.44 12.59 -9.80
N GLU A 88 7.20 11.96 -8.66
CA GLU A 88 8.21 11.35 -7.80
C GLU A 88 8.61 9.93 -8.24
N SER A 89 8.04 9.42 -9.34
CA SER A 89 8.30 8.08 -9.88
C SER A 89 7.94 6.93 -8.93
N ALA A 90 6.77 7.01 -8.30
CA ALA A 90 6.18 5.87 -7.62
C ALA A 90 5.85 4.76 -8.63
N ASP A 91 5.94 3.49 -8.20
CA ASP A 91 5.61 2.33 -9.03
C ASP A 91 4.12 1.97 -8.94
N TYR A 92 3.46 2.31 -7.83
CA TYR A 92 2.02 2.14 -7.63
C TYR A 92 1.48 3.08 -6.57
N ILE A 93 0.18 3.20 -6.50
CA ILE A 93 -0.53 4.09 -5.59
C ILE A 93 -1.47 3.26 -4.70
N GLY A 94 -1.34 3.39 -3.38
CA GLY A 94 -2.35 2.96 -2.41
C GLY A 94 -3.35 4.10 -2.18
N CYS A 95 -4.53 3.99 -2.76
CA CYS A 95 -5.53 5.06 -2.72
C CYS A 95 -6.68 4.73 -1.77
N GLY A 96 -6.99 5.63 -0.83
CA GLY A 96 -8.07 5.42 0.13
C GLY A 96 -8.18 6.53 1.18
N PRO A 97 -9.03 6.35 2.20
CA PRO A 97 -9.78 5.14 2.50
C PRO A 97 -11.08 5.00 1.68
N PHE A 98 -11.43 3.77 1.33
CA PHE A 98 -12.71 3.47 0.68
C PHE A 98 -13.88 3.77 1.62
N ARG A 99 -13.81 3.24 2.87
CA ARG A 99 -14.77 3.53 3.95
C ARG A 99 -14.06 3.70 5.27
N TYR A 100 -14.82 4.01 6.32
CA TYR A 100 -14.28 4.13 7.67
C TYR A 100 -13.53 2.85 8.11
N THR A 101 -12.38 3.02 8.76
CA THR A 101 -11.60 1.94 9.32
C THR A 101 -10.93 2.39 10.62
N GLU A 102 -10.89 1.52 11.60
CA GLU A 102 -10.23 1.75 12.88
C GLU A 102 -8.70 1.64 12.81
N THR A 103 -8.17 1.19 11.66
CA THR A 103 -6.74 0.91 11.49
C THR A 103 -5.88 2.18 11.45
N LYS A 104 -6.45 3.35 11.13
CA LYS A 104 -5.75 4.65 11.12
C LYS A 104 -6.49 5.68 11.96
N ALA A 105 -5.76 6.37 12.85
CA ALA A 105 -6.33 7.37 13.76
C ALA A 105 -6.82 8.65 13.06
N ASN A 106 -6.17 9.06 11.96
CA ASN A 106 -6.53 10.26 11.19
C ASN A 106 -6.93 9.83 9.78
N LEU A 107 -8.24 9.68 9.56
CA LEU A 107 -8.77 9.32 8.24
C LEU A 107 -8.93 10.56 7.37
N ALA A 108 -8.43 10.46 6.15
CA ALA A 108 -8.78 11.38 5.06
C ALA A 108 -10.26 11.20 4.69
N PRO A 109 -10.87 12.12 3.92
CA PRO A 109 -12.22 11.96 3.42
C PRO A 109 -12.43 10.60 2.75
N LEU A 110 -13.57 9.98 3.04
CA LEU A 110 -13.93 8.67 2.47
C LEU A 110 -14.21 8.82 0.98
N LEU A 111 -13.63 7.93 0.17
CA LEU A 111 -13.79 7.98 -1.28
C LEU A 111 -15.09 7.32 -1.75
N GLY A 112 -15.46 6.16 -1.21
CA GLY A 112 -16.56 5.37 -1.74
C GLY A 112 -16.35 5.02 -3.23
N ILE A 113 -17.33 4.43 -3.87
CA ILE A 113 -17.28 4.05 -5.29
C ILE A 113 -17.13 5.29 -6.19
N GLU A 114 -17.90 6.33 -5.93
CA GLU A 114 -17.90 7.55 -6.76
C GLU A 114 -16.57 8.30 -6.70
N GLY A 115 -15.90 8.29 -5.54
CA GLY A 115 -14.56 8.86 -5.41
C GLY A 115 -13.54 8.14 -6.27
N TYR A 116 -13.58 6.79 -6.33
CA TYR A 116 -12.70 6.04 -7.22
C TYR A 116 -13.01 6.28 -8.69
N ARG A 117 -14.29 6.29 -9.09
CA ARG A 117 -14.69 6.63 -10.48
C ARG A 117 -14.14 7.99 -10.90
N ALA A 118 -14.30 9.00 -10.05
CA ALA A 118 -13.80 10.34 -10.32
C ALA A 118 -12.28 10.38 -10.44
N ILE A 119 -11.54 9.73 -9.52
CA ILE A 119 -10.08 9.66 -9.54
C ILE A 119 -9.58 8.94 -10.80
N VAL A 120 -10.12 7.76 -11.13
CA VAL A 120 -9.70 6.99 -12.31
C VAL A 120 -9.98 7.77 -13.59
N ALA A 121 -11.14 8.40 -13.70
CA ALA A 121 -11.48 9.24 -14.86
C ALA A 121 -10.48 10.40 -15.02
N GLN A 122 -10.08 11.04 -13.93
CA GLN A 122 -9.13 12.15 -13.96
C GLN A 122 -7.71 11.68 -14.26
N MET A 123 -7.27 10.55 -13.71
CA MET A 123 -5.98 9.92 -14.08
C MET A 123 -5.92 9.63 -15.59
N TYR A 124 -7.00 9.09 -16.14
CA TYR A 124 -7.10 8.81 -17.57
C TYR A 124 -6.98 10.10 -18.41
N GLN A 125 -7.72 11.16 -18.04
CA GLN A 125 -7.68 12.47 -18.72
C GLN A 125 -6.26 13.10 -18.70
N GLU A 126 -5.50 12.86 -17.64
CA GLU A 126 -4.16 13.40 -17.44
C GLU A 126 -3.04 12.48 -17.95
N GLY A 127 -3.38 11.32 -18.52
CA GLY A 127 -2.41 10.34 -19.01
C GLY A 127 -1.56 9.69 -17.91
N ILE A 128 -2.08 9.65 -16.67
CA ILE A 128 -1.41 9.00 -15.53
C ILE A 128 -1.76 7.51 -15.54
N SER A 129 -0.78 6.67 -15.82
CA SER A 129 -0.95 5.21 -15.98
C SER A 129 -0.44 4.39 -14.78
N LEU A 130 -0.19 5.03 -13.63
CA LEU A 130 0.25 4.32 -12.43
C LEU A 130 -0.81 3.32 -11.94
N PRO A 131 -0.41 2.09 -11.57
CA PRO A 131 -1.32 1.14 -10.94
C PRO A 131 -1.96 1.72 -9.68
N LEU A 132 -3.29 1.68 -9.61
CA LEU A 132 -4.08 2.18 -8.49
C LEU A 132 -4.62 1.02 -7.67
N CYS A 133 -4.20 0.91 -6.41
CA CYS A 133 -4.66 -0.06 -5.44
C CYS A 133 -5.67 0.59 -4.48
N ALA A 134 -6.91 0.13 -4.48
CA ALA A 134 -7.93 0.58 -3.53
C ALA A 134 -7.67 0.00 -2.14
N ILE A 135 -7.79 0.84 -1.09
CA ILE A 135 -7.51 0.45 0.29
C ILE A 135 -8.47 1.12 1.29
N GLY A 136 -8.64 0.52 2.45
CA GLY A 136 -9.30 1.10 3.61
C GLY A 136 -10.74 0.63 3.81
N GLY A 137 -10.93 -0.35 4.69
CA GLY A 137 -12.24 -0.84 5.11
C GLY A 137 -12.98 -1.69 4.06
N ILE A 138 -12.28 -2.16 3.03
CA ILE A 138 -12.86 -2.97 1.95
C ILE A 138 -13.24 -4.36 2.47
N GLN A 139 -14.44 -4.80 2.12
CA GLN A 139 -14.98 -6.12 2.39
C GLN A 139 -15.11 -6.91 1.07
N ARG A 140 -15.36 -8.22 1.18
CA ARG A 140 -15.48 -9.10 0.02
C ARG A 140 -16.53 -8.62 -1.00
N GLU A 141 -17.67 -8.15 -0.48
CA GLU A 141 -18.81 -7.71 -1.29
C GLU A 141 -18.52 -6.48 -2.15
N ASP A 142 -17.54 -5.67 -1.74
CA ASP A 142 -17.15 -4.44 -2.44
C ASP A 142 -16.28 -4.69 -3.67
N VAL A 143 -15.61 -5.85 -3.72
CA VAL A 143 -14.56 -6.15 -4.71
C VAL A 143 -15.03 -6.01 -6.15
N PRO A 144 -16.18 -6.59 -6.58
CA PRO A 144 -16.63 -6.48 -7.97
C PRO A 144 -16.90 -5.04 -8.40
N GLU A 145 -17.54 -4.26 -7.52
CA GLU A 145 -17.88 -2.88 -7.85
C GLU A 145 -16.65 -1.97 -7.85
N LEU A 146 -15.70 -2.20 -6.93
CA LEU A 146 -14.42 -1.48 -6.93
C LEU A 146 -13.62 -1.76 -8.20
N LEU A 147 -13.47 -3.01 -8.61
CA LEU A 147 -12.77 -3.36 -9.86
C LEU A 147 -13.45 -2.73 -11.07
N ALA A 148 -14.79 -2.65 -11.08
CA ALA A 148 -15.55 -2.00 -12.14
C ALA A 148 -15.30 -0.48 -12.22
N THR A 149 -14.72 0.16 -11.21
CA THR A 149 -14.29 1.57 -11.29
C THR A 149 -13.03 1.78 -12.13
N GLY A 150 -12.27 0.71 -12.42
CA GLY A 150 -11.00 0.76 -13.14
C GLY A 150 -9.77 0.76 -12.24
N VAL A 151 -9.91 0.52 -10.92
CA VAL A 151 -8.74 0.27 -10.04
C VAL A 151 -8.06 -1.05 -10.46
N ASN A 152 -6.73 -1.09 -10.31
CA ASN A 152 -5.92 -2.23 -10.77
C ASN A 152 -5.77 -3.31 -9.70
N ALA A 153 -5.94 -2.96 -8.42
CA ALA A 153 -5.74 -3.85 -7.30
C ALA A 153 -6.55 -3.43 -6.07
N ILE A 154 -6.66 -4.34 -5.11
CA ILE A 154 -7.36 -4.11 -3.84
C ILE A 154 -6.47 -4.57 -2.69
N ALA A 155 -6.29 -3.72 -1.68
CA ALA A 155 -5.60 -4.05 -0.45
C ALA A 155 -6.59 -4.25 0.69
N VAL A 156 -6.53 -5.41 1.31
CA VAL A 156 -7.38 -5.81 2.45
C VAL A 156 -6.53 -6.25 3.64
N SER A 157 -7.04 -6.01 4.83
CA SER A 157 -6.44 -6.51 6.07
C SER A 157 -7.51 -7.18 6.93
N GLY A 158 -8.44 -6.40 7.50
CA GLY A 158 -9.46 -6.91 8.40
C GLY A 158 -10.37 -7.97 7.79
N ALA A 159 -10.72 -7.85 6.51
CA ALA A 159 -11.54 -8.82 5.79
C ALA A 159 -10.91 -10.23 5.74
N VAL A 160 -9.59 -10.31 5.80
CA VAL A 160 -8.85 -11.58 5.84
C VAL A 160 -8.50 -11.96 7.28
N LEU A 161 -7.82 -11.07 8.01
CA LEU A 161 -7.25 -11.40 9.32
C LEU A 161 -8.30 -11.66 10.42
N LYS A 162 -9.49 -11.03 10.32
CA LYS A 162 -10.60 -11.22 11.26
C LYS A 162 -11.60 -12.32 10.82
N ALA A 163 -11.37 -12.93 9.65
CA ALA A 163 -12.23 -14.01 9.17
C ALA A 163 -12.04 -15.30 9.98
N PRO A 164 -13.08 -16.13 10.15
CA PRO A 164 -12.97 -17.43 10.81
C PRO A 164 -11.93 -18.35 10.17
N SER A 165 -11.72 -18.23 8.86
CA SER A 165 -10.67 -18.90 8.09
C SER A 165 -9.97 -17.88 7.18
N PRO A 166 -8.85 -17.27 7.61
CA PRO A 166 -8.10 -16.31 6.81
C PRO A 166 -7.66 -16.87 5.45
N ARG A 167 -7.27 -18.16 5.43
CA ARG A 167 -6.87 -18.83 4.19
C ARG A 167 -8.02 -18.90 3.17
N GLN A 168 -9.22 -19.27 3.61
CA GLN A 168 -10.38 -19.35 2.72
C GLN A 168 -10.82 -17.95 2.27
N ALA A 169 -10.83 -16.97 3.19
CA ALA A 169 -11.16 -15.58 2.85
C ALA A 169 -10.21 -15.01 1.78
N MET A 170 -8.91 -15.30 1.88
CA MET A 170 -7.94 -14.88 0.86
C MET A 170 -8.14 -15.60 -0.47
N ALA A 171 -8.39 -16.92 -0.46
CA ALA A 171 -8.66 -17.68 -1.67
C ALA A 171 -9.93 -17.17 -2.39
N ASP A 172 -10.98 -16.86 -1.62
CA ASP A 172 -12.21 -16.31 -2.17
C ASP A 172 -11.98 -14.94 -2.84
N LEU A 173 -11.16 -14.07 -2.23
CA LEU A 173 -10.83 -12.76 -2.80
C LEU A 173 -10.01 -12.88 -4.09
N ILE A 174 -9.03 -13.78 -4.13
CA ILE A 174 -8.21 -14.03 -5.33
C ILE A 174 -9.07 -14.51 -6.50
N ASN A 175 -10.07 -15.36 -6.23
CA ASN A 175 -10.97 -15.88 -7.27
C ASN A 175 -11.98 -14.83 -7.78
N MET A 176 -12.07 -13.65 -7.16
CA MET A 176 -12.95 -12.54 -7.58
C MET A 176 -12.21 -11.47 -8.40
N ALA A 177 -10.88 -11.45 -8.32
CA ALA A 177 -10.01 -10.50 -9.02
C ALA A 177 -9.55 -11.08 -10.35
#